data_7be1c3f40d3a96270bd539c227f95294
#
_entry.id   7be1c3f40d3a96270bd539c227f95294
#
_cell.length_a   1.000
_cell.length_b   1.000
_cell.length_c   1.000
_cell.angle_alpha   90.00
_cell.angle_beta   90.00
_cell.angle_gamma   90.00
#
_symmetry.space_group_name_H-M   'P 1'
#
loop_
_entity.id
_entity.type
_entity.pdbx_description
1 polymer ?
#
loop_
_entity_poly.entity_id
_entity_poly.type
_entity_poly.pdbx_seq_one_letter_code
_entity_poly.pdbx_strand_id
1 'polypeptide(L)'
;MLPACDLILTDPPYGIGEAAGKNKSRSKIATAKDYGNDAWDSEPPPRWVIEMMRAKAQWHIFFGGNYYELPPAKCWLVWDKDNGDSDFADCELAWTNLPKAVRLKKWRWAGMLQENMSRKEERAHPTQKPVPVMEWAITQAPPGVMTICDPFMGSGTTGVACVRLGKSFVGIERERKYFDIACRRIEQAYAQPRLFEDAKVGAGETAVQGDMLLPANAELTGAAPLYGAASSD
;
A
#
# COMPACT_ATOMS: atom_id res chain seq x y z
N MET A 1 2.72 -15.36 10.67
CA MET A 1 3.78 -15.66 9.67
C MET A 1 3.32 -15.10 8.33
N LEU A 2 4.18 -14.36 7.60
CA LEU A 2 3.83 -13.81 6.28
C LEU A 2 3.57 -14.97 5.29
N PRO A 3 2.42 -15.05 4.61
CA PRO A 3 2.16 -16.10 3.63
C PRO A 3 3.03 -15.91 2.38
N ALA A 4 3.21 -16.96 1.60
CA ALA A 4 3.80 -16.84 0.27
C ALA A 4 2.81 -16.11 -0.65
N CYS A 5 3.33 -15.23 -1.50
CA CYS A 5 2.56 -14.47 -2.49
C CYS A 5 3.39 -14.24 -3.76
N ASP A 6 2.77 -13.74 -4.82
CA ASP A 6 3.47 -13.46 -6.07
C ASP A 6 4.27 -12.15 -5.98
N LEU A 7 3.70 -11.15 -5.32
CA LEU A 7 4.27 -9.81 -5.19
C LEU A 7 4.15 -9.30 -3.76
N ILE A 8 5.25 -8.79 -3.20
CA ILE A 8 5.20 -7.87 -2.07
C ILE A 8 5.25 -6.44 -2.60
N LEU A 9 4.18 -5.69 -2.35
CA LEU A 9 4.08 -4.26 -2.60
C LEU A 9 3.82 -3.55 -1.28
N THR A 10 4.78 -2.78 -0.80
CA THR A 10 4.73 -2.25 0.57
C THR A 10 5.43 -0.89 0.71
N ASP A 11 5.04 -0.16 1.74
CA ASP A 11 5.54 1.16 2.12
C ASP A 11 5.95 1.17 3.60
N PRO A 12 7.09 0.53 3.96
CA PRO A 12 7.52 0.48 5.34
C PRO A 12 7.91 1.87 5.88
N PRO A 13 7.99 2.07 7.22
CA PRO A 13 8.50 3.30 7.81
C PRO A 13 9.91 3.64 7.30
N TYR A 14 10.17 4.93 7.02
CA TYR A 14 11.46 5.38 6.49
C TYR A 14 12.46 5.76 7.60
N GLY A 15 12.00 5.90 8.83
CA GLY A 15 12.82 6.36 9.95
C GLY A 15 13.15 7.87 9.90
N ILE A 16 12.36 8.65 9.16
CA ILE A 16 12.60 10.10 8.99
C ILE A 16 11.73 10.98 9.89
N GLY A 17 10.90 10.34 10.75
CA GLY A 17 10.07 11.02 11.74
C GLY A 17 8.93 11.84 11.14
N GLU A 18 8.37 11.44 9.99
CA GLU A 18 7.21 12.12 9.39
C GLU A 18 5.97 12.07 10.30
N ALA A 19 5.83 11.02 11.13
CA ALA A 19 4.75 10.90 12.11
C ALA A 19 4.85 11.91 13.27
N ALA A 20 6.05 12.45 13.55
CA ALA A 20 6.35 13.27 14.73
C ALA A 20 5.88 14.74 14.62
N GLY A 21 4.74 15.01 14.01
CA GLY A 21 4.09 16.34 14.08
C GLY A 21 4.73 17.44 13.23
N LYS A 22 5.59 17.13 12.27
CA LYS A 22 6.17 18.09 11.31
C LYS A 22 5.11 18.88 10.51
N ASN A 23 3.88 18.38 10.46
CA ASN A 23 2.77 19.04 9.76
C ASN A 23 2.25 20.30 10.48
N LYS A 24 2.55 20.51 11.77
CA LYS A 24 2.05 21.68 12.54
C LYS A 24 2.70 23.00 12.09
N SER A 25 3.90 22.97 11.53
CA SER A 25 4.65 24.16 11.11
C SER A 25 4.49 24.52 9.62
N ARG A 26 3.89 23.65 8.80
CA ARG A 26 3.95 23.73 7.34
C ARG A 26 2.73 24.34 6.64
N SER A 27 1.62 24.61 7.34
CA SER A 27 0.44 25.20 6.71
C SER A 27 -0.10 26.38 7.50
N LYS A 28 -0.07 27.56 6.86
CA LYS A 28 -0.77 28.77 7.35
C LYS A 28 -2.25 28.81 6.95
N ILE A 29 -2.73 27.87 6.12
CA ILE A 29 -4.03 27.97 5.42
C ILE A 29 -5.03 26.90 5.89
N ALA A 30 -4.57 25.79 6.50
CA ALA A 30 -5.47 24.73 6.97
C ALA A 30 -5.04 24.19 8.33
N THR A 31 -6.04 23.87 9.17
CA THR A 31 -5.80 23.18 10.44
C THR A 31 -5.22 21.78 10.15
N ALA A 32 -4.04 21.51 10.67
CA ALA A 32 -3.42 20.18 10.54
C ALA A 32 -4.33 19.14 11.21
N LYS A 33 -4.66 18.05 10.51
CA LYS A 33 -5.38 16.92 11.09
C LYS A 33 -4.46 16.27 12.12
N ASP A 34 -4.92 16.11 13.34
CA ASP A 34 -4.17 15.42 14.39
C ASP A 34 -4.30 13.90 14.18
N TYR A 35 -3.21 13.24 13.85
CA TYR A 35 -3.13 11.79 13.68
C TYR A 35 -2.64 11.06 14.93
N GLY A 36 -2.38 11.79 16.04
CA GLY A 36 -1.76 11.27 17.24
C GLY A 36 -0.23 11.43 17.23
N ASN A 37 0.40 11.05 18.33
CA ASN A 37 1.84 11.18 18.52
C ASN A 37 2.54 9.80 18.37
N ASP A 38 2.20 9.08 17.31
CA ASP A 38 2.67 7.72 17.09
C ASP A 38 4.12 7.72 16.60
N ALA A 39 5.02 7.11 17.36
CA ALA A 39 6.45 7.00 17.05
C ALA A 39 6.76 5.86 16.04
N TRP A 40 5.77 5.42 15.25
CA TRP A 40 5.93 4.29 14.33
C TRP A 40 6.95 4.53 13.20
N ASP A 41 7.26 5.78 12.88
CA ASP A 41 8.23 6.17 11.85
C ASP A 41 9.55 6.69 12.46
N SER A 42 9.89 6.26 13.68
CA SER A 42 11.13 6.65 14.34
C SER A 42 12.36 5.93 13.78
N GLU A 43 12.18 4.70 13.30
CA GLU A 43 13.24 3.86 12.75
C GLU A 43 12.74 3.06 11.54
N PRO A 44 13.59 2.82 10.52
CA PRO A 44 13.27 1.92 9.43
C PRO A 44 13.18 0.47 9.95
N PRO A 45 12.48 -0.43 9.25
CA PRO A 45 12.44 -1.82 9.65
C PRO A 45 13.86 -2.41 9.64
N PRO A 46 14.19 -3.26 10.62
CA PRO A 46 15.48 -3.94 10.67
C PRO A 46 15.75 -4.73 9.38
N ARG A 47 17.02 -4.85 8.99
CA ARG A 47 17.45 -5.55 7.78
C ARG A 47 16.83 -6.95 7.62
N TRP A 48 16.75 -7.71 8.72
CA TRP A 48 16.16 -9.05 8.68
C TRP A 48 14.69 -9.07 8.26
N VAL A 49 13.91 -7.99 8.53
CA VAL A 49 12.53 -7.85 8.07
C VAL A 49 12.48 -7.69 6.55
N ILE A 50 13.36 -6.85 6.00
CA ILE A 50 13.50 -6.66 4.54
C ILE A 50 13.89 -7.98 3.87
N GLU A 51 14.86 -8.69 4.43
CA GLU A 51 15.30 -10.00 3.92
C GLU A 51 14.18 -11.05 4.00
N MET A 52 13.45 -11.09 5.11
CA MET A 52 12.30 -11.97 5.28
C MET A 52 11.21 -11.69 4.21
N MET A 53 10.87 -10.43 3.97
CA MET A 53 9.92 -10.05 2.93
C MET A 53 10.41 -10.50 1.56
N ARG A 54 11.70 -10.27 1.25
CA ARG A 54 12.28 -10.69 -0.03
C ARG A 54 12.28 -12.20 -0.24
N ALA A 55 12.29 -12.99 0.83
CA ALA A 55 12.21 -14.46 0.75
C ALA A 55 10.78 -14.99 0.54
N LYS A 56 9.73 -14.15 0.64
CA LYS A 56 8.31 -14.58 0.63
C LYS A 56 7.59 -14.37 -0.69
N ALA A 57 8.19 -13.67 -1.64
CA ALA A 57 7.61 -13.43 -2.94
C ALA A 57 8.67 -13.53 -4.05
N GLN A 58 8.23 -13.73 -5.27
CA GLN A 58 9.09 -13.65 -6.44
C GLN A 58 9.36 -12.18 -6.82
N TRP A 59 8.34 -11.34 -6.71
CA TRP A 59 8.39 -9.94 -7.12
C TRP A 59 8.26 -8.99 -5.94
N HIS A 60 8.93 -7.85 -6.02
CA HIS A 60 8.98 -6.88 -4.94
C HIS A 60 8.90 -5.46 -5.47
N ILE A 61 8.13 -4.63 -4.77
CA ILE A 61 8.05 -3.18 -4.94
C ILE A 61 8.05 -2.57 -3.55
N PHE A 62 9.15 -1.92 -3.15
CA PHE A 62 9.33 -1.32 -1.83
C PHE A 62 9.44 0.20 -1.98
N PHE A 63 8.39 0.93 -1.61
CA PHE A 63 8.44 2.37 -1.51
C PHE A 63 9.47 2.78 -0.46
N GLY A 64 10.12 3.93 -0.66
CA GLY A 64 11.21 4.34 0.21
C GLY A 64 12.46 3.47 0.09
N GLY A 65 12.63 2.74 -1.01
CA GLY A 65 13.77 1.83 -1.20
C GLY A 65 15.14 2.47 -1.11
N ASN A 66 15.22 3.81 -1.18
CA ASN A 66 16.42 4.60 -0.95
C ASN A 66 16.81 4.73 0.54
N TYR A 67 15.94 4.31 1.47
CA TYR A 67 16.19 4.31 2.92
C TYR A 67 16.61 2.94 3.46
N TYR A 68 16.61 1.90 2.62
CA TYR A 68 16.90 0.52 3.04
C TYR A 68 18.12 -0.04 2.33
N GLU A 69 18.78 -1.00 2.99
CA GLU A 69 19.85 -1.78 2.37
C GLU A 69 19.26 -2.81 1.40
N LEU A 70 19.20 -2.43 0.12
CA LEU A 70 18.68 -3.26 -0.97
C LEU A 70 19.73 -3.42 -2.06
N PRO A 71 19.75 -4.55 -2.79
CA PRO A 71 20.69 -4.74 -3.88
C PRO A 71 20.44 -3.76 -5.04
N PRO A 72 21.43 -3.52 -5.90
CA PRO A 72 21.24 -2.73 -7.11
C PRO A 72 20.06 -3.24 -7.94
N ALA A 73 19.25 -2.33 -8.48
CA ALA A 73 18.06 -2.65 -9.28
C ALA A 73 18.08 -1.94 -10.62
N LYS A 74 17.66 -2.65 -11.68
CA LYS A 74 17.47 -2.05 -13.02
C LYS A 74 16.22 -1.19 -13.10
N CYS A 75 15.18 -1.56 -12.35
CA CYS A 75 13.89 -0.90 -12.36
C CYS A 75 13.64 -0.19 -11.02
N TRP A 76 13.45 1.09 -11.10
CA TRP A 76 12.85 1.88 -10.03
C TRP A 76 11.52 2.40 -10.51
N LEU A 77 10.53 2.46 -9.63
CA LEU A 77 9.30 3.20 -9.87
C LEU A 77 9.45 4.57 -9.23
N VAL A 78 9.26 5.60 -10.03
CA VAL A 78 9.34 6.99 -9.59
C VAL A 78 7.94 7.58 -9.61
N TRP A 79 7.45 7.98 -8.45
CA TRP A 79 6.21 8.72 -8.34
C TRP A 79 6.52 10.21 -8.21
N ASP A 80 6.37 10.95 -9.32
CA ASP A 80 6.42 12.39 -9.37
C ASP A 80 5.13 12.99 -8.77
N LYS A 81 5.28 13.77 -7.71
CA LYS A 81 4.17 14.37 -6.95
C LYS A 81 3.61 15.63 -7.58
N ASP A 82 4.23 16.14 -8.62
CA ASP A 82 3.87 17.40 -9.29
C ASP A 82 3.71 18.58 -8.29
N ASN A 83 4.69 18.70 -7.39
CA ASN A 83 4.63 19.66 -6.27
C ASN A 83 5.00 21.09 -6.65
N GLY A 84 5.54 21.34 -7.86
CA GLY A 84 6.11 22.62 -8.23
C GLY A 84 7.31 22.99 -7.36
N ASP A 85 7.45 24.26 -7.02
CA ASP A 85 8.54 24.81 -6.20
C ASP A 85 8.25 24.69 -4.69
N SER A 86 7.72 23.56 -4.22
CA SER A 86 7.41 23.37 -2.80
C SER A 86 8.60 22.75 -2.05
N ASP A 87 8.67 22.98 -0.72
CA ASP A 87 9.69 22.36 0.15
C ASP A 87 9.47 20.86 0.40
N PHE A 88 8.45 20.26 -0.22
CA PHE A 88 8.21 18.81 -0.14
C PHE A 88 9.03 18.08 -1.19
N ALA A 89 9.35 16.80 -0.92
CA ALA A 89 10.03 15.96 -1.89
C ALA A 89 9.25 15.91 -3.22
N ASP A 90 9.95 16.18 -4.33
CA ASP A 90 9.37 16.21 -5.68
C ASP A 90 8.83 14.85 -6.09
N CYS A 91 9.47 13.78 -5.64
CA CYS A 91 9.08 12.42 -5.97
C CYS A 91 9.29 11.45 -4.80
N GLU A 92 8.71 10.29 -4.93
CA GLU A 92 9.03 9.12 -4.12
C GLU A 92 9.54 7.99 -5.01
N LEU A 93 10.50 7.24 -4.46
CA LEU A 93 11.15 6.13 -5.15
C LEU A 93 10.65 4.81 -4.59
N ALA A 94 10.34 3.86 -5.47
CA ALA A 94 10.15 2.48 -5.06
C ALA A 94 11.21 1.60 -5.74
N TRP A 95 11.98 0.89 -4.91
CA TRP A 95 12.91 -0.14 -5.37
C TRP A 95 12.13 -1.35 -5.86
N THR A 96 12.60 -1.96 -6.95
CA THR A 96 11.99 -3.18 -7.46
C THR A 96 13.02 -4.19 -7.98
N ASN A 97 12.66 -5.46 -7.99
CA ASN A 97 13.39 -6.49 -8.73
C ASN A 97 12.77 -6.82 -10.09
N LEU A 98 11.88 -5.95 -10.58
CA LEU A 98 11.19 -6.17 -11.85
C LEU A 98 12.15 -6.13 -13.05
N PRO A 99 11.98 -6.99 -14.08
CA PRO A 99 12.85 -7.05 -15.26
C PRO A 99 12.49 -5.95 -16.28
N LYS A 100 12.45 -4.69 -15.83
CA LYS A 100 12.06 -3.53 -16.63
C LYS A 100 13.09 -2.40 -16.47
N ALA A 101 13.01 -1.39 -17.33
CA ALA A 101 13.66 -0.11 -17.11
C ALA A 101 12.89 0.70 -16.04
N VAL A 102 13.50 1.79 -15.57
CA VAL A 102 12.86 2.77 -14.68
C VAL A 102 11.54 3.25 -15.27
N ARG A 103 10.52 3.38 -14.42
CA ARG A 103 9.20 3.89 -14.80
C ARG A 103 8.84 5.09 -13.96
N LEU A 104 8.13 6.04 -14.56
CA LEU A 104 7.65 7.25 -13.92
C LEU A 104 6.14 7.34 -14.01
N LYS A 105 5.52 7.75 -12.90
CA LYS A 105 4.11 8.11 -12.78
C LYS A 105 4.03 9.52 -12.21
N LYS A 106 3.43 10.44 -12.95
CA LYS A 106 3.06 11.76 -12.44
C LYS A 106 1.67 11.68 -11.83
N TRP A 107 1.55 12.11 -10.57
CA TRP A 107 0.27 12.12 -9.87
C TRP A 107 0.34 13.10 -8.69
N ARG A 108 -0.41 14.19 -8.79
CA ARG A 108 -0.39 15.25 -7.76
C ARG A 108 -1.00 14.78 -6.45
N TRP A 109 -0.21 14.93 -5.37
CA TRP A 109 -0.62 14.59 -4.02
C TRP A 109 0.16 15.41 -2.99
N ALA A 110 -0.16 16.72 -2.90
CA ALA A 110 0.54 17.66 -2.05
C ALA A 110 -0.43 18.31 -1.07
N GLY A 111 -0.31 18.00 0.21
CA GLY A 111 -1.18 18.58 1.24
C GLY A 111 -2.67 18.38 0.93
N MET A 112 -3.37 19.48 0.68
CA MET A 112 -4.79 19.50 0.30
C MET A 112 -5.02 19.34 -1.21
N LEU A 113 -3.96 19.47 -2.02
CA LEU A 113 -4.03 19.36 -3.47
C LEU A 113 -3.89 17.90 -3.88
N GLN A 114 -4.85 17.44 -4.68
CA GLN A 114 -4.85 16.11 -5.28
C GLN A 114 -5.10 16.24 -6.78
N GLU A 115 -4.68 15.24 -7.57
CA GLU A 115 -4.86 15.22 -9.02
C GLU A 115 -6.33 15.45 -9.41
N ASN A 116 -7.25 14.81 -8.70
CA ASN A 116 -8.68 14.99 -8.92
C ASN A 116 -9.32 15.75 -7.75
N MET A 117 -9.46 17.05 -7.87
CA MET A 117 -10.05 17.91 -6.84
C MET A 117 -11.56 17.73 -6.68
N SER A 118 -12.27 17.21 -7.69
CA SER A 118 -13.72 16.92 -7.64
C SER A 118 -14.03 15.57 -6.99
N ARG A 119 -13.06 14.66 -6.92
CA ARG A 119 -13.17 13.33 -6.31
C ARG A 119 -11.97 13.05 -5.41
N LYS A 120 -11.81 13.87 -4.38
CA LYS A 120 -10.70 13.71 -3.43
C LYS A 120 -10.78 12.40 -2.68
N GLU A 121 -9.63 11.71 -2.57
CA GLU A 121 -9.49 10.63 -1.62
C GLU A 121 -9.42 11.19 -0.20
N GLU A 122 -10.15 10.59 0.73
CA GLU A 122 -10.02 10.90 2.14
C GLU A 122 -8.66 10.39 2.65
N ARG A 123 -7.91 11.27 3.31
CA ARG A 123 -6.67 10.89 4.00
C ARG A 123 -7.01 10.34 5.38
N ALA A 124 -6.88 9.05 5.54
CA ALA A 124 -7.07 8.34 6.79
C ALA A 124 -5.76 8.09 7.55
N HIS A 125 -4.60 8.21 6.86
CA HIS A 125 -3.27 8.01 7.42
C HIS A 125 -2.33 9.14 6.98
N PRO A 126 -1.38 9.62 7.83
CA PRO A 126 -0.51 10.76 7.50
C PRO A 126 0.35 10.54 6.26
N THR A 127 0.85 9.32 6.06
CA THR A 127 1.69 8.94 4.92
C THR A 127 0.94 8.12 3.87
N GLN A 128 -0.40 8.21 3.83
CA GLN A 128 -1.21 7.46 2.87
C GLN A 128 -0.79 7.73 1.44
N LYS A 129 -0.48 6.66 0.69
CA LYS A 129 -0.28 6.71 -0.76
C LYS A 129 -1.62 6.85 -1.49
N PRO A 130 -1.67 7.53 -2.65
CA PRO A 130 -2.87 7.56 -3.49
C PRO A 130 -3.17 6.18 -4.08
N VAL A 131 -4.45 5.81 -4.14
CA VAL A 131 -4.87 4.52 -4.76
C VAL A 131 -4.37 4.41 -6.20
N PRO A 132 -4.47 5.44 -7.08
CA PRO A 132 -3.98 5.35 -8.46
C PRO A 132 -2.46 5.14 -8.60
N VAL A 133 -1.67 5.53 -7.60
CA VAL A 133 -0.24 5.25 -7.58
C VAL A 133 0.01 3.78 -7.27
N MET A 134 -0.74 3.20 -6.31
CA MET A 134 -0.63 1.78 -5.97
C MET A 134 -1.17 0.90 -7.10
N GLU A 135 -2.29 1.27 -7.74
CA GLU A 135 -2.79 0.60 -8.95
C GLU A 135 -1.73 0.57 -10.05
N TRP A 136 -1.12 1.73 -10.33
CA TRP A 136 -0.05 1.81 -11.31
C TRP A 136 1.15 0.94 -10.94
N ALA A 137 1.58 0.93 -9.68
CA ALA A 137 2.68 0.10 -9.23
C ALA A 137 2.38 -1.39 -9.46
N ILE A 138 1.15 -1.85 -9.13
CA ILE A 138 0.71 -3.23 -9.39
C ILE A 138 0.75 -3.56 -10.88
N THR A 139 0.34 -2.65 -11.76
CA THR A 139 0.36 -2.88 -13.22
C THR A 139 1.78 -2.96 -13.79
N GLN A 140 2.81 -2.58 -13.04
CA GLN A 140 4.20 -2.78 -13.45
C GLN A 140 4.67 -4.22 -13.25
N ALA A 141 4.03 -4.99 -12.39
CA ALA A 141 4.36 -6.40 -12.17
C ALA A 141 4.15 -7.23 -13.46
N PRO A 142 4.87 -8.35 -13.62
CA PRO A 142 4.68 -9.24 -14.76
C PRO A 142 3.25 -9.79 -14.85
N PRO A 143 2.80 -10.16 -16.07
CA PRO A 143 1.56 -10.90 -16.23
C PRO A 143 1.55 -12.17 -15.36
N GLY A 144 0.38 -12.52 -14.81
CA GLY A 144 0.22 -13.70 -13.94
C GLY A 144 0.39 -13.43 -12.45
N VAL A 145 0.86 -12.25 -12.03
CA VAL A 145 0.81 -11.85 -10.61
C VAL A 145 -0.65 -11.69 -10.19
N MET A 146 -1.10 -12.53 -9.25
CA MET A 146 -2.47 -12.56 -8.76
C MET A 146 -2.57 -12.29 -7.26
N THR A 147 -1.56 -12.67 -6.48
CA THR A 147 -1.55 -12.54 -5.02
C THR A 147 -0.55 -11.47 -4.59
N ILE A 148 -1.03 -10.48 -3.83
CA ILE A 148 -0.24 -9.34 -3.37
C ILE A 148 -0.27 -9.27 -1.85
N CYS A 149 0.90 -9.10 -1.26
CA CYS A 149 1.04 -8.94 0.18
C CYS A 149 1.63 -7.57 0.52
N ASP A 150 1.05 -6.91 1.52
CA ASP A 150 1.56 -5.66 2.11
C ASP A 150 1.71 -5.81 3.62
N PRO A 151 2.94 -6.08 4.11
CA PRO A 151 3.21 -6.23 5.55
C PRO A 151 3.10 -4.94 6.36
N PHE A 152 2.96 -3.78 5.70
CA PHE A 152 2.83 -2.46 6.32
C PHE A 152 1.66 -1.70 5.67
N MET A 153 0.47 -2.34 5.66
CA MET A 153 -0.66 -1.85 4.84
C MET A 153 -1.25 -0.50 5.28
N GLY A 154 -0.96 -0.04 6.49
CA GLY A 154 -1.48 1.21 7.03
C GLY A 154 -2.99 1.31 6.91
N SER A 155 -3.48 2.32 6.19
CA SER A 155 -4.90 2.51 5.91
C SER A 155 -5.45 1.63 4.76
N GLY A 156 -4.70 0.63 4.27
CA GLY A 156 -5.18 -0.36 3.30
C GLY A 156 -5.23 0.10 1.84
N THR A 157 -4.43 1.10 1.45
CA THR A 157 -4.47 1.62 0.06
C THR A 157 -4.09 0.55 -0.96
N THR A 158 -3.07 -0.29 -0.66
CA THR A 158 -2.68 -1.43 -1.50
C THR A 158 -3.84 -2.42 -1.66
N GLY A 159 -4.58 -2.70 -0.58
CA GLY A 159 -5.75 -3.59 -0.62
C GLY A 159 -6.86 -3.04 -1.50
N VAL A 160 -7.18 -1.75 -1.39
CA VAL A 160 -8.15 -1.08 -2.27
C VAL A 160 -7.73 -1.19 -3.75
N ALA A 161 -6.45 -0.94 -4.05
CA ALA A 161 -5.91 -1.07 -5.40
C ALA A 161 -6.02 -2.51 -5.92
N CYS A 162 -5.72 -3.51 -5.07
CA CYS A 162 -5.87 -4.93 -5.41
C CYS A 162 -7.32 -5.29 -5.77
N VAL A 163 -8.29 -4.87 -4.94
CA VAL A 163 -9.72 -5.11 -5.22
C VAL A 163 -10.12 -4.54 -6.56
N ARG A 164 -9.73 -3.29 -6.86
CA ARG A 164 -10.05 -2.64 -8.14
C ARG A 164 -9.44 -3.33 -9.35
N LEU A 165 -8.27 -3.94 -9.18
CA LEU A 165 -7.55 -4.67 -10.22
C LEU A 165 -7.87 -6.17 -10.26
N GLY A 166 -8.82 -6.67 -9.46
CA GLY A 166 -9.19 -8.08 -9.40
C GLY A 166 -8.07 -8.98 -8.87
N LYS A 167 -7.26 -8.49 -7.94
CA LYS A 167 -6.15 -9.22 -7.32
C LYS A 167 -6.50 -9.66 -5.91
N SER A 168 -5.97 -10.80 -5.49
CA SER A 168 -6.03 -11.24 -4.09
C SER A 168 -5.05 -10.44 -3.24
N PHE A 169 -5.46 -10.12 -2.00
CA PHE A 169 -4.68 -9.27 -1.11
C PHE A 169 -4.55 -9.87 0.29
N VAL A 170 -3.35 -9.77 0.84
CA VAL A 170 -3.07 -10.01 2.26
C VAL A 170 -2.35 -8.80 2.82
N GLY A 171 -2.93 -8.16 3.83
CA GLY A 171 -2.33 -7.02 4.51
C GLY A 171 -2.06 -7.31 5.98
N ILE A 172 -0.99 -6.72 6.51
CA ILE A 172 -0.68 -6.74 7.94
C ILE A 172 -0.57 -5.29 8.42
N GLU A 173 -1.21 -4.99 9.54
CA GLU A 173 -1.12 -3.72 10.23
C GLU A 173 -1.10 -3.97 11.73
N ARG A 174 -0.12 -3.37 12.41
CA ARG A 174 0.07 -3.52 13.84
C ARG A 174 -0.89 -2.65 14.65
N GLU A 175 -1.12 -1.44 14.17
CA GLU A 175 -1.94 -0.46 14.86
C GLU A 175 -3.43 -0.73 14.60
N ARG A 176 -4.15 -1.15 15.62
CA ARG A 176 -5.57 -1.52 15.54
C ARG A 176 -6.43 -0.46 14.85
N LYS A 177 -6.19 0.80 15.14
CA LYS A 177 -6.90 1.95 14.53
C LYS A 177 -6.78 1.93 13.00
N TYR A 178 -5.56 1.74 12.48
CA TYR A 178 -5.33 1.73 11.03
C TYR A 178 -5.80 0.44 10.38
N PHE A 179 -5.67 -0.68 11.09
CA PHE A 179 -6.24 -1.96 10.66
C PHE A 179 -7.75 -1.86 10.42
N ASP A 180 -8.51 -1.31 11.39
CA ASP A 180 -9.96 -1.15 11.28
C ASP A 180 -10.35 -0.18 10.14
N ILE A 181 -9.55 0.84 9.88
CA ILE A 181 -9.70 1.74 8.73
C ILE A 181 -9.47 0.98 7.42
N ALA A 182 -8.40 0.20 7.35
CA ALA A 182 -8.05 -0.59 6.17
C ALA A 182 -9.18 -1.57 5.81
N CYS A 183 -9.70 -2.31 6.78
CA CYS A 183 -10.81 -3.24 6.57
C CYS A 183 -12.02 -2.53 5.95
N ARG A 184 -12.47 -1.43 6.56
CA ARG A 184 -13.62 -0.67 6.03
C ARG A 184 -13.39 -0.14 4.61
N ARG A 185 -12.19 0.38 4.30
CA ARG A 185 -11.87 0.88 2.97
C ARG A 185 -11.86 -0.23 1.92
N ILE A 186 -11.33 -1.39 2.26
CA ILE A 186 -11.27 -2.55 1.38
C ILE A 186 -12.68 -3.12 1.17
N GLU A 187 -13.50 -3.27 2.21
CA GLU A 187 -14.90 -3.66 2.13
C GLU A 187 -15.71 -2.72 1.24
N GLN A 188 -15.53 -1.41 1.41
CA GLN A 188 -16.18 -0.41 0.55
C GLN A 188 -15.75 -0.55 -0.91
N ALA A 189 -14.48 -0.88 -1.18
CA ALA A 189 -14.01 -1.11 -2.53
C ALA A 189 -14.67 -2.36 -3.16
N TYR A 190 -14.88 -3.42 -2.39
CA TYR A 190 -15.65 -4.59 -2.85
C TYR A 190 -17.13 -4.30 -3.10
N ALA A 191 -17.73 -3.43 -2.29
CA ALA A 191 -19.14 -3.05 -2.45
C ALA A 191 -19.40 -2.12 -3.65
N GLN A 192 -18.37 -1.48 -4.21
CA GLN A 192 -18.50 -0.63 -5.39
C GLN A 192 -18.65 -1.51 -6.64
N PRO A 193 -19.72 -1.35 -7.44
CA PRO A 193 -19.87 -2.10 -8.67
C PRO A 193 -18.68 -1.80 -9.60
N ARG A 194 -18.09 -2.83 -10.17
CA ARG A 194 -17.10 -2.67 -11.23
C ARG A 194 -17.83 -2.22 -12.49
N LEU A 195 -17.77 -0.93 -12.83
CA LEU A 195 -18.48 -0.32 -13.95
C LEU A 195 -18.07 -0.85 -15.35
N PHE A 196 -17.15 -1.84 -15.46
CA PHE A 196 -16.56 -2.26 -16.72
C PHE A 196 -16.39 -3.77 -16.90
N GLU A 197 -17.15 -4.62 -16.22
CA GLU A 197 -17.06 -6.08 -16.43
C GLU A 197 -18.00 -6.65 -17.51
N ASP A 198 -18.90 -5.87 -18.13
CA ASP A 198 -19.93 -6.40 -19.07
C ASP A 198 -19.67 -6.18 -20.57
N ALA A 199 -18.46 -5.89 -20.99
CA ALA A 199 -18.19 -5.62 -22.41
C ALA A 199 -17.51 -6.78 -23.19
N LYS A 200 -17.26 -7.97 -22.59
CA LYS A 200 -16.74 -9.13 -23.34
C LYS A 200 -17.17 -10.48 -22.77
N VAL A 201 -18.45 -10.79 -22.80
CA VAL A 201 -18.93 -12.17 -23.00
C VAL A 201 -20.14 -12.11 -23.91
N GLY A 202 -19.90 -12.05 -25.20
CA GLY A 202 -20.87 -12.33 -26.20
C GLY A 202 -20.90 -13.83 -26.52
N ALA A 203 -22.08 -14.42 -26.43
CA ALA A 203 -22.55 -15.66 -27.04
C ALA A 203 -21.83 -16.96 -26.71
N GLY A 204 -22.47 -17.77 -25.89
CA GLY A 204 -22.25 -19.22 -25.85
C GLY A 204 -22.55 -19.86 -24.51
N GLU A 205 -23.76 -20.44 -24.40
CA GLU A 205 -24.15 -21.57 -23.55
C GLU A 205 -24.68 -21.34 -22.13
N THR A 206 -25.99 -21.55 -22.08
CA THR A 206 -26.83 -22.17 -21.02
C THR A 206 -26.50 -21.99 -19.56
N ALA A 207 -27.39 -21.23 -18.92
CA ALA A 207 -27.52 -21.14 -17.47
C ALA A 207 -27.72 -22.54 -16.84
N VAL A 208 -26.79 -22.92 -16.00
CA VAL A 208 -27.02 -23.88 -14.94
C VAL A 208 -27.04 -23.09 -13.64
N GLN A 209 -28.19 -23.07 -13.01
CA GLN A 209 -28.44 -22.51 -11.70
C GLN A 209 -27.67 -23.36 -10.68
N GLY A 210 -26.53 -22.84 -10.24
CA GLY A 210 -25.71 -23.45 -9.19
C GLY A 210 -25.60 -22.48 -8.03
N ASP A 211 -25.91 -22.94 -6.84
CA ASP A 211 -25.90 -22.24 -5.57
C ASP A 211 -24.64 -21.41 -5.36
N MET A 212 -24.85 -20.14 -5.03
CA MET A 212 -23.82 -19.17 -4.70
C MET A 212 -23.28 -19.50 -3.30
N LEU A 213 -22.28 -20.37 -3.25
CA LEU A 213 -21.45 -20.52 -2.06
C LEU A 213 -20.46 -19.35 -2.02
N LEU A 214 -20.75 -18.38 -1.20
CA LEU A 214 -19.77 -17.43 -0.70
C LEU A 214 -18.65 -18.24 -0.05
N PRO A 215 -17.37 -18.00 -0.37
CA PRO A 215 -16.31 -18.56 0.44
C PRO A 215 -16.35 -17.88 1.82
N ALA A 216 -16.97 -18.55 2.77
CA ALA A 216 -16.78 -18.27 4.17
C ALA A 216 -15.32 -18.56 4.50
N ASN A 217 -14.72 -17.64 5.28
CA ASN A 217 -13.39 -17.69 5.91
C ASN A 217 -12.28 -16.91 5.18
N ALA A 218 -12.41 -15.58 5.22
CA ALA A 218 -11.23 -14.76 5.52
C ALA A 218 -11.12 -14.72 7.06
N GLU A 219 -10.44 -15.67 7.66
CA GLU A 219 -10.07 -15.57 9.07
C GLU A 219 -9.06 -14.44 9.24
N LEU A 220 -9.54 -13.33 9.78
CA LEU A 220 -8.70 -12.23 10.26
C LEU A 220 -8.08 -12.67 11.59
N THR A 221 -6.97 -13.39 11.53
CA THR A 221 -6.21 -13.73 12.71
C THR A 221 -5.47 -12.51 13.23
N GLY A 222 -5.97 -11.95 14.31
CA GLY A 222 -5.25 -10.96 15.11
C GLY A 222 -4.02 -11.64 15.72
N ALA A 223 -2.83 -11.33 15.23
CA ALA A 223 -1.60 -11.80 15.85
C ALA A 223 -1.40 -11.09 17.19
N ALA A 224 -1.44 -11.84 18.28
CA ALA A 224 -1.03 -11.38 19.59
C ALA A 224 0.48 -11.04 19.60
N PRO A 225 0.93 -10.08 20.41
CA PRO A 225 2.32 -9.64 20.41
C PRO A 225 3.23 -10.73 21.00
N LEU A 226 4.16 -11.21 20.19
CA LEU A 226 5.30 -12.00 20.66
C LEU A 226 6.42 -11.06 21.11
N TYR A 227 6.32 -10.58 22.35
CA TYR A 227 7.48 -10.10 23.10
C TYR A 227 7.46 -10.79 24.47
N GLY A 228 8.23 -11.86 24.56
CA GLY A 228 8.63 -12.42 25.83
C GLY A 228 9.66 -11.49 26.48
N ALA A 229 9.36 -11.03 27.69
CA ALA A 229 10.33 -10.33 28.53
C ALA A 229 11.47 -11.29 28.87
N ALA A 230 12.69 -10.93 28.51
CA ALA A 230 13.87 -11.55 29.07
C ALA A 230 14.02 -11.02 30.51
N SER A 231 13.79 -11.87 31.50
CA SER A 231 14.15 -11.62 32.88
C SER A 231 15.66 -11.72 33.01
N SER A 232 16.26 -10.68 33.59
CA SER A 232 17.61 -10.67 34.16
C SER A 232 17.69 -11.66 35.31
N ASP A 233 18.69 -12.52 35.28
CA ASP A 233 19.49 -12.98 36.38
C ASP A 233 20.97 -13.12 35.91
#